data_f0aa1ff0756f1715fcafbaf45992b051
#
_entry.id   f0aa1ff0756f1715fcafbaf45992b051
#
_cell.length_a   1.000
_cell.length_b   1.000
_cell.length_c   1.000
_cell.angle_alpha   90.00
_cell.angle_beta   90.00
_cell.angle_gamma   90.00
#
_symmetry.space_group_name_H-M   'P 1'
#
loop_
_entity.id
_entity.type
_entity.pdbx_description
1 polymer ?
#
loop_
_entity_poly.entity_id
_entity_poly.type
_entity_poly.pdbx_seq_one_letter_code
_entity_poly.pdbx_strand_id
1 'polypeptide(L)'
;MLRAVIVDDEPVTERIIRFFAERGDLPLEIVASAKNGRLGVAEIKKHKPDLVFLDIQMPVMNGFEVMSEAPGFKYIVVTAYDEFSNAQKALRLGAADILLKPVELSQLIQSVERVTGWRLSSNTTVNDITAYIHRHYMEPLGLSQIAEAFYLTPSHVSRLFKKHSGESVLSCIHRVRIENAKRLLEEGCSVKDAADQTGYESLNNFYKYFKRFTGITPAEYQSQK
;
A
#
# COMPACT_ATOMS: atom_id res chain seq x y z
N MET A 1 0.04 4.19 -5.46
CA MET A 1 -0.89 4.10 -4.32
C MET A 1 -0.99 2.65 -3.90
N LEU A 2 -1.12 2.38 -2.62
CA LEU A 2 -1.35 1.03 -2.11
C LEU A 2 -2.78 0.61 -2.46
N ARG A 3 -2.95 -0.53 -3.10
CA ARG A 3 -4.27 -1.06 -3.44
C ARG A 3 -4.88 -1.73 -2.22
N ALA A 4 -6.07 -1.32 -1.84
CA ALA A 4 -6.75 -1.86 -0.67
C ALA A 4 -8.15 -2.41 -1.01
N VAL A 5 -8.52 -3.48 -0.33
CA VAL A 5 -9.88 -4.05 -0.32
C VAL A 5 -10.46 -3.86 1.08
N ILE A 6 -11.74 -3.49 1.14
CA ILE A 6 -12.49 -3.38 2.40
C ILE A 6 -13.51 -4.50 2.45
N VAL A 7 -13.51 -5.27 3.53
CA VAL A 7 -14.47 -6.36 3.78
C VAL A 7 -15.15 -6.10 5.11
N ASP A 8 -16.34 -5.52 5.07
CA ASP A 8 -17.11 -5.10 6.24
C ASP A 8 -18.58 -5.00 5.83
N ASP A 9 -19.49 -5.54 6.63
CA ASP A 9 -20.93 -5.47 6.36
C ASP A 9 -21.54 -4.13 6.77
N GLU A 10 -20.83 -3.33 7.57
CA GLU A 10 -21.21 -1.99 7.99
C GLU A 10 -20.74 -0.91 6.99
N PRO A 11 -21.65 -0.20 6.31
CA PRO A 11 -21.26 0.83 5.33
C PRO A 11 -20.50 2.03 5.93
N VAL A 12 -20.53 2.19 7.25
CA VAL A 12 -19.88 3.31 7.94
C VAL A 12 -18.37 3.19 7.88
N THR A 13 -17.82 2.01 8.15
CA THR A 13 -16.38 1.75 8.09
C THR A 13 -15.83 2.00 6.68
N GLU A 14 -16.51 1.48 5.66
CA GLU A 14 -16.13 1.74 4.26
C GLU A 14 -16.09 3.23 3.94
N ARG A 15 -17.14 3.98 4.33
CA ARG A 15 -17.22 5.43 4.08
C ARG A 15 -16.08 6.19 4.76
N ILE A 16 -15.75 5.84 5.99
CA ILE A 16 -14.67 6.49 6.75
C ILE A 16 -13.31 6.25 6.06
N ILE A 17 -13.00 5.00 5.71
CA ILE A 17 -11.72 4.65 5.07
C ILE A 17 -11.61 5.30 3.69
N ARG A 18 -12.68 5.29 2.87
CA ARG A 18 -12.72 5.98 1.57
C ARG A 18 -12.54 7.48 1.71
N PHE A 19 -13.22 8.10 2.65
CA PHE A 19 -13.12 9.54 2.90
C PHE A 19 -11.66 9.95 3.18
N PHE A 20 -10.93 9.22 4.02
CA PHE A 20 -9.52 9.52 4.30
C PHE A 20 -8.59 9.19 3.12
N ALA A 21 -8.90 8.14 2.36
CA ALA A 21 -8.14 7.81 1.15
C ALA A 21 -8.32 8.89 0.06
N GLU A 22 -9.55 9.36 -0.18
CA GLU A 22 -9.87 10.37 -1.19
C GLU A 22 -9.31 11.75 -0.86
N ARG A 23 -9.24 12.13 0.41
CA ARG A 23 -8.59 13.37 0.85
C ARG A 23 -7.07 13.35 0.68
N GLY A 24 -6.47 12.21 0.42
CA GLY A 24 -5.03 12.04 0.35
C GLY A 24 -4.36 11.94 1.72
N ASP A 25 -5.14 11.79 2.79
CA ASP A 25 -4.61 11.56 4.13
C ASP A 25 -3.93 10.17 4.24
N LEU A 26 -4.28 9.24 3.31
CA LEU A 26 -3.71 7.91 3.18
C LEU A 26 -3.33 7.62 1.71
N PRO A 27 -2.24 6.88 1.45
CA PRO A 27 -1.81 6.53 0.09
C PRO A 27 -2.57 5.32 -0.45
N LEU A 28 -3.88 5.27 -0.22
CA LEU A 28 -4.72 4.12 -0.53
C LEU A 28 -5.56 4.37 -1.78
N GLU A 29 -5.66 3.34 -2.61
CA GLU A 29 -6.65 3.19 -3.67
C GLU A 29 -7.57 2.03 -3.28
N ILE A 30 -8.84 2.33 -2.98
CA ILE A 30 -9.81 1.30 -2.65
C ILE A 30 -10.32 0.66 -3.94
N VAL A 31 -9.76 -0.48 -4.29
CA VAL A 31 -10.03 -1.19 -5.55
C VAL A 31 -11.30 -2.04 -5.51
N ALA A 32 -11.76 -2.44 -4.34
CA ALA A 32 -13.02 -3.14 -4.14
C ALA A 32 -13.50 -3.04 -2.70
N SER A 33 -14.80 -3.31 -2.49
CA SER A 33 -15.39 -3.54 -1.18
C SER A 33 -16.39 -4.70 -1.21
N ALA A 34 -16.55 -5.39 -0.08
CA ALA A 34 -17.44 -6.54 0.07
C ALA A 34 -18.18 -6.49 1.40
N LYS A 35 -19.46 -6.87 1.40
CA LYS A 35 -20.36 -6.84 2.57
C LYS A 35 -20.45 -8.17 3.32
N ASN A 36 -19.64 -9.14 3.01
CA ASN A 36 -19.51 -10.41 3.72
C ASN A 36 -18.20 -11.09 3.34
N GLY A 37 -17.78 -12.05 4.16
CA GLY A 37 -16.49 -12.71 3.97
C GLY A 37 -16.37 -13.48 2.65
N ARG A 38 -17.45 -14.12 2.16
CA ARG A 38 -17.41 -14.91 0.92
C ARG A 38 -17.13 -14.02 -0.31
N LEU A 39 -17.80 -12.88 -0.40
CA LEU A 39 -17.52 -11.87 -1.42
C LEU A 39 -16.12 -11.27 -1.21
N GLY A 40 -15.72 -11.04 0.04
CA GLY A 40 -14.40 -10.56 0.39
C GLY A 40 -13.28 -11.44 -0.14
N VAL A 41 -13.36 -12.76 0.06
CA VAL A 41 -12.38 -13.72 -0.48
C VAL A 41 -12.29 -13.64 -2.01
N ALA A 42 -13.43 -13.51 -2.69
CA ALA A 42 -13.46 -13.38 -4.14
C ALA A 42 -12.75 -12.10 -4.62
N GLU A 43 -13.07 -10.95 -4.01
CA GLU A 43 -12.45 -9.66 -4.36
C GLU A 43 -10.95 -9.61 -4.00
N ILE A 44 -10.54 -10.18 -2.87
CA ILE A 44 -9.12 -10.28 -2.48
C ILE A 44 -8.34 -11.11 -3.51
N LYS A 45 -8.83 -12.29 -3.88
CA LYS A 45 -8.16 -13.17 -4.87
C LYS A 45 -8.11 -12.54 -6.26
N LYS A 46 -9.16 -11.81 -6.66
CA LYS A 46 -9.26 -11.12 -7.95
C LYS A 46 -8.32 -9.92 -8.06
N HIS A 47 -8.31 -9.07 -7.03
CA HIS A 47 -7.61 -7.80 -7.06
C HIS A 47 -6.19 -7.88 -6.51
N LYS A 48 -5.84 -8.94 -5.75
CA LYS A 48 -4.53 -9.13 -5.10
C LYS A 48 -4.04 -7.84 -4.45
N PRO A 49 -4.77 -7.30 -3.44
CA PRO A 49 -4.46 -6.01 -2.86
C PRO A 49 -3.18 -6.05 -2.02
N ASP A 50 -2.56 -4.88 -1.83
CA ASP A 50 -1.45 -4.69 -0.90
C ASP A 50 -1.91 -4.72 0.56
N LEU A 51 -3.19 -4.40 0.81
CA LEU A 51 -3.78 -4.28 2.13
C LEU A 51 -5.26 -4.67 2.11
N VAL A 52 -5.72 -5.34 3.16
CA VAL A 52 -7.13 -5.68 3.39
C VAL A 52 -7.57 -5.12 4.73
N PHE A 53 -8.60 -4.28 4.73
CA PHE A 53 -9.35 -3.92 5.93
C PHE A 53 -10.46 -4.94 6.11
N LEU A 54 -10.50 -5.62 7.26
CA LEU A 54 -11.33 -6.79 7.47
C LEU A 54 -12.08 -6.72 8.79
N ASP A 55 -13.40 -6.72 8.75
CA ASP A 55 -14.18 -6.96 9.96
C ASP A 55 -14.15 -8.46 10.32
N ILE A 56 -14.19 -8.73 11.62
CA ILE A 56 -14.30 -10.11 12.14
C ILE A 56 -15.74 -10.60 12.08
N GLN A 57 -16.69 -9.75 12.47
CA GLN A 57 -18.09 -10.15 12.58
C GLN A 57 -18.88 -9.76 11.33
N MET A 58 -19.07 -10.73 10.46
CA MET A 58 -19.83 -10.55 9.23
C MET A 58 -20.75 -11.75 8.99
N PRO A 59 -21.90 -11.55 8.33
CA PRO A 59 -22.77 -12.65 7.93
C PRO A 59 -22.11 -13.55 6.89
N VAL A 60 -22.57 -14.81 6.78
CA VAL A 60 -22.17 -15.82 5.81
C VAL A 60 -20.78 -16.42 6.06
N MET A 61 -19.77 -15.59 6.27
CA MET A 61 -18.39 -15.99 6.52
C MET A 61 -17.71 -14.89 7.35
N ASN A 62 -17.16 -15.25 8.50
CA ASN A 62 -16.49 -14.30 9.39
C ASN A 62 -15.06 -13.97 8.95
N GLY A 63 -14.45 -12.93 9.54
CA GLY A 63 -13.12 -12.47 9.15
C GLY A 63 -12.02 -13.51 9.39
N PHE A 64 -12.11 -14.37 10.37
CA PHE A 64 -11.14 -15.44 10.61
C PHE A 64 -11.15 -16.48 9.48
N GLU A 65 -12.33 -16.81 8.98
CA GLU A 65 -12.48 -17.71 7.84
C GLU A 65 -11.92 -17.06 6.56
N VAL A 66 -12.14 -15.74 6.37
CA VAL A 66 -11.55 -14.99 5.26
C VAL A 66 -10.01 -15.08 5.29
N MET A 67 -9.39 -14.83 6.44
CA MET A 67 -7.93 -14.92 6.59
C MET A 67 -7.39 -16.33 6.29
N SER A 68 -8.15 -17.35 6.66
CA SER A 68 -7.80 -18.76 6.41
C SER A 68 -7.96 -19.15 4.93
N GLU A 69 -8.99 -18.64 4.24
CA GLU A 69 -9.25 -18.94 2.81
C GLU A 69 -8.42 -18.09 1.83
N ALA A 70 -7.91 -16.95 2.28
CA ALA A 70 -7.05 -16.05 1.50
C ALA A 70 -5.78 -15.71 2.29
N PRO A 71 -4.88 -16.67 2.56
CA PRO A 71 -3.64 -16.41 3.29
C PRO A 71 -2.65 -15.59 2.45
N GLY A 72 -1.68 -14.97 3.14
CA GLY A 72 -0.56 -14.27 2.48
C GLY A 72 -0.81 -12.80 2.15
N PHE A 73 -2.01 -12.26 2.42
CA PHE A 73 -2.28 -10.84 2.32
C PHE A 73 -2.04 -10.12 3.66
N LYS A 74 -1.81 -8.80 3.60
CA LYS A 74 -1.70 -7.97 4.80
C LYS A 74 -3.09 -7.57 5.28
N TYR A 75 -3.46 -8.01 6.45
CA TYR A 75 -4.76 -7.72 7.07
C TYR A 75 -4.62 -6.69 8.18
N ILE A 76 -5.39 -5.60 8.10
CA ILE A 76 -5.73 -4.75 9.23
C ILE A 76 -7.16 -5.14 9.63
N VAL A 77 -7.30 -5.76 10.77
CA VAL A 77 -8.60 -6.14 11.31
C VAL A 77 -9.26 -4.90 11.91
N VAL A 78 -10.52 -4.64 11.54
CA VAL A 78 -11.31 -3.51 12.05
C VAL A 78 -12.55 -4.08 12.73
N THR A 79 -12.64 -4.02 14.05
CA THR A 79 -13.69 -4.70 14.79
C THR A 79 -14.27 -3.86 15.93
N ALA A 80 -15.55 -4.05 16.25
CA ALA A 80 -16.19 -3.45 17.42
C ALA A 80 -15.86 -4.19 18.74
N TYR A 81 -15.26 -5.37 18.63
CA TYR A 81 -15.00 -6.24 19.79
C TYR A 81 -13.57 -6.11 20.29
N ASP A 82 -13.44 -5.65 21.54
CA ASP A 82 -12.18 -5.57 22.28
C ASP A 82 -11.83 -6.84 23.06
N GLU A 83 -12.54 -7.96 22.82
CA GLU A 83 -12.21 -9.22 23.46
C GLU A 83 -10.80 -9.68 23.12
N PHE A 84 -9.99 -9.81 24.14
CA PHE A 84 -8.58 -10.25 24.02
C PHE A 84 -8.43 -11.55 23.22
N SER A 85 -9.39 -12.47 23.34
CA SER A 85 -9.43 -13.74 22.61
C SER A 85 -9.48 -13.55 21.08
N ASN A 86 -10.28 -12.60 20.61
CA ASN A 86 -10.43 -12.30 19.19
C ASN A 86 -9.17 -11.63 18.61
N ALA A 87 -8.59 -10.71 19.37
CA ALA A 87 -7.32 -10.07 18.98
C ALA A 87 -6.19 -11.11 18.92
N GLN A 88 -6.07 -11.98 19.91
CA GLN A 88 -5.06 -13.04 19.90
C GLN A 88 -5.25 -14.02 18.72
N LYS A 89 -6.50 -14.38 18.41
CA LYS A 89 -6.81 -15.25 17.27
C LYS A 89 -6.47 -14.59 15.94
N ALA A 90 -6.82 -13.31 15.75
CA ALA A 90 -6.48 -12.55 14.55
C ALA A 90 -4.97 -12.51 14.32
N LEU A 91 -4.18 -12.19 15.34
CA LEU A 91 -2.72 -12.16 15.25
C LEU A 91 -2.12 -13.54 14.92
N ARG A 92 -2.64 -14.62 15.51
CA ARG A 92 -2.20 -15.99 15.18
C ARG A 92 -2.52 -16.40 13.74
N LEU A 93 -3.57 -15.85 13.13
CA LEU A 93 -3.92 -16.05 11.73
C LEU A 93 -3.16 -15.12 10.77
N GLY A 94 -2.28 -14.26 11.31
CA GLY A 94 -1.42 -13.39 10.50
C GLY A 94 -2.00 -11.99 10.26
N ALA A 95 -2.93 -11.51 11.10
CA ALA A 95 -3.30 -10.10 11.08
C ALA A 95 -2.06 -9.26 11.36
N ALA A 96 -1.82 -8.28 10.51
CA ALA A 96 -0.67 -7.39 10.66
C ALA A 96 -0.94 -6.29 11.70
N ASP A 97 -2.21 -5.90 11.88
CA ASP A 97 -2.65 -4.97 12.92
C ASP A 97 -4.15 -5.12 13.22
N ILE A 98 -4.61 -4.48 14.31
CA ILE A 98 -6.01 -4.48 14.76
C ILE A 98 -6.41 -3.06 15.14
N LEU A 99 -7.56 -2.62 14.63
CA LEU A 99 -8.20 -1.35 14.95
C LEU A 99 -9.57 -1.61 15.58
N LEU A 100 -9.88 -0.87 16.64
CA LEU A 100 -11.20 -0.88 17.24
C LEU A 100 -12.12 0.15 16.58
N LYS A 101 -13.37 -0.20 16.37
CA LYS A 101 -14.44 0.73 15.97
C LYS A 101 -14.87 1.56 17.19
N PRO A 102 -15.10 2.89 17.05
CA PRO A 102 -15.07 3.68 15.83
C PRO A 102 -13.64 3.98 15.36
N VAL A 103 -13.38 3.87 14.04
CA VAL A 103 -12.05 4.09 13.45
C VAL A 103 -11.70 5.58 13.47
N GLU A 104 -10.64 5.93 14.16
CA GLU A 104 -10.08 7.28 14.16
C GLU A 104 -8.97 7.42 13.13
N LEU A 105 -8.87 8.61 12.49
CA LEU A 105 -7.85 8.88 11.48
C LEU A 105 -6.43 8.62 11.98
N SER A 106 -6.11 9.08 13.18
CA SER A 106 -4.78 8.91 13.77
C SER A 106 -4.37 7.43 13.92
N GLN A 107 -5.29 6.60 14.37
CA GLN A 107 -5.08 5.15 14.53
C GLN A 107 -4.97 4.46 13.18
N LEU A 108 -5.83 4.84 12.22
CA LEU A 108 -5.80 4.30 10.86
C LEU A 108 -4.47 4.60 10.16
N ILE A 109 -3.98 5.85 10.26
CA ILE A 109 -2.69 6.27 9.73
C ILE A 109 -1.56 5.41 10.34
N GLN A 110 -1.49 5.33 11.66
CA GLN A 110 -0.45 4.57 12.36
C GLN A 110 -0.47 3.08 11.98
N SER A 111 -1.66 2.51 11.83
CA SER A 111 -1.81 1.12 11.42
C SER A 111 -1.33 0.90 9.98
N VAL A 112 -1.74 1.75 9.04
CA VAL A 112 -1.28 1.68 7.65
C VAL A 112 0.24 1.87 7.58
N GLU A 113 0.81 2.82 8.32
CA GLU A 113 2.27 3.03 8.40
C GLU A 113 3.00 1.78 8.90
N ARG A 114 2.51 1.19 9.98
CA ARG A 114 3.12 0.01 10.60
C ARG A 114 3.10 -1.20 9.66
N VAL A 115 1.98 -1.42 9.02
CA VAL A 115 1.75 -2.61 8.18
C VAL A 115 2.44 -2.49 6.82
N THR A 116 2.47 -1.31 6.25
CA THR A 116 2.97 -1.09 4.88
C THR A 116 4.38 -0.49 4.84
N GLY A 117 4.87 0.02 5.96
CA GLY A 117 6.13 0.78 6.03
C GLY A 117 6.04 2.18 5.43
N TRP A 118 4.84 2.58 4.99
CA TRP A 118 4.61 3.93 4.53
C TRP A 118 4.60 4.89 5.74
N ARG A 119 5.26 6.02 5.64
CA ARG A 119 5.33 7.00 6.74
C ARG A 119 4.73 8.32 6.29
N LEU A 120 3.70 8.76 7.00
CA LEU A 120 3.27 10.16 6.96
C LEU A 120 4.36 11.03 7.57
N SER A 121 4.80 11.98 6.78
CA SER A 121 5.61 13.07 7.32
C SER A 121 4.72 14.02 8.15
N SER A 122 5.28 14.61 9.20
CA SER A 122 4.62 15.74 9.89
C SER A 122 4.48 16.98 8.99
N ASN A 123 4.98 16.93 7.77
CA ASN A 123 4.93 18.02 6.80
C ASN A 123 3.98 17.65 5.65
N THR A 124 2.87 18.37 5.52
CA THR A 124 1.83 18.14 4.50
C THR A 124 2.38 18.19 3.08
N THR A 125 3.27 19.12 2.77
CA THR A 125 3.91 19.22 1.44
C THR A 125 4.69 17.96 1.09
N VAL A 126 5.36 17.32 2.05
CA VAL A 126 6.08 16.04 1.81
C VAL A 126 5.10 14.91 1.55
N ASN A 127 3.97 14.89 2.22
CA ASN A 127 2.91 13.92 1.98
C ASN A 127 2.29 14.08 0.60
N ASP A 128 2.02 15.33 0.19
CA ASP A 128 1.50 15.67 -1.14
C ASP A 128 2.49 15.27 -2.24
N ILE A 129 3.80 15.54 -2.04
CA ILE A 129 4.86 15.09 -2.96
C ILE A 129 4.89 13.56 -3.05
N THR A 130 4.77 12.87 -1.92
CA THR A 130 4.75 11.40 -1.89
C THR A 130 3.53 10.86 -2.65
N ALA A 131 2.35 11.42 -2.44
CA ALA A 131 1.14 11.06 -3.17
C ALA A 131 1.26 11.35 -4.68
N TYR A 132 1.91 12.47 -5.04
CA TYR A 132 2.20 12.81 -6.42
C TYR A 132 3.14 11.77 -7.08
N ILE A 133 4.22 11.35 -6.40
CA ILE A 133 5.12 10.30 -6.85
C ILE A 133 4.34 9.00 -7.12
N HIS A 134 3.46 8.60 -6.20
CA HIS A 134 2.66 7.38 -6.37
C HIS A 134 1.68 7.44 -7.55
N ARG A 135 1.21 8.63 -7.94
CA ARG A 135 0.33 8.79 -9.11
C ARG A 135 1.09 8.83 -10.45
N HIS A 136 2.30 9.38 -10.42
CA HIS A 136 3.06 9.71 -11.63
C HIS A 136 4.36 8.92 -11.80
N TYR A 137 4.59 7.85 -11.00
CA TYR A 137 5.86 7.10 -11.03
C TYR A 137 6.19 6.46 -12.39
N MET A 138 5.19 6.18 -13.22
CA MET A 138 5.36 5.60 -14.55
C MET A 138 5.89 6.63 -15.57
N GLU A 139 5.70 7.91 -15.31
CA GLU A 139 6.11 9.01 -16.17
C GLU A 139 7.59 9.34 -15.99
N PRO A 140 8.23 10.10 -16.92
CA PRO A 140 9.54 10.68 -16.71
C PRO A 140 9.52 11.64 -15.51
N LEU A 141 9.74 11.11 -14.32
CA LEU A 141 9.64 11.86 -13.07
C LEU A 141 10.99 12.00 -12.40
N GLY A 142 11.30 13.23 -12.01
CA GLY A 142 12.51 13.59 -11.27
C GLY A 142 12.29 14.77 -10.33
N LEU A 143 13.37 15.21 -9.71
CA LEU A 143 13.32 16.30 -8.74
C LEU A 143 12.81 17.62 -9.34
N SER A 144 13.18 17.92 -10.61
CA SER A 144 12.79 19.15 -11.29
C SER A 144 11.30 19.19 -11.59
N GLN A 145 10.74 18.09 -12.11
CA GLN A 145 9.32 17.97 -12.41
C GLN A 145 8.46 18.11 -11.15
N ILE A 146 8.90 17.49 -10.05
CA ILE A 146 8.21 17.61 -8.75
C ILE A 146 8.29 19.06 -8.24
N ALA A 147 9.46 19.68 -8.33
CA ALA A 147 9.63 21.06 -7.90
C ALA A 147 8.72 22.03 -8.66
N GLU A 148 8.60 21.83 -9.98
CA GLU A 148 7.70 22.59 -10.84
C GLU A 148 6.23 22.37 -10.46
N ALA A 149 5.80 21.11 -10.30
CA ALA A 149 4.41 20.75 -9.93
C ALA A 149 3.97 21.38 -8.61
N PHE A 150 4.90 21.59 -7.68
CA PHE A 150 4.61 22.17 -6.36
C PHE A 150 5.00 23.64 -6.21
N TYR A 151 5.40 24.30 -7.30
CA TYR A 151 5.87 25.71 -7.29
C TYR A 151 7.00 25.96 -6.29
N LEU A 152 7.91 24.98 -6.16
CA LEU A 152 9.05 25.02 -5.27
C LEU A 152 10.37 24.94 -6.05
N THR A 153 11.49 25.30 -5.42
CA THR A 153 12.80 25.07 -6.02
C THR A 153 13.27 23.63 -5.79
N PRO A 154 14.04 23.01 -6.70
CA PRO A 154 14.57 21.66 -6.52
C PRO A 154 15.36 21.48 -5.21
N SER A 155 16.15 22.49 -4.84
CA SER A 155 16.93 22.50 -3.59
C SER A 155 16.03 22.48 -2.36
N HIS A 156 14.91 23.21 -2.40
CA HIS A 156 13.94 23.24 -1.30
C HIS A 156 13.23 21.89 -1.16
N VAL A 157 12.74 21.34 -2.26
CA VAL A 157 12.10 20.00 -2.30
C VAL A 157 13.05 18.93 -1.77
N SER A 158 14.30 18.90 -2.27
CA SER A 158 15.30 17.91 -1.85
C SER A 158 15.56 17.95 -0.34
N ARG A 159 15.76 19.14 0.21
CA ARG A 159 16.04 19.36 1.64
C ARG A 159 14.81 19.00 2.49
N LEU A 160 13.63 19.50 2.11
CA LEU A 160 12.38 19.28 2.81
C LEU A 160 12.03 17.80 2.86
N PHE A 161 12.07 17.15 1.69
CA PHE A 161 11.73 15.74 1.56
C PHE A 161 12.68 14.87 2.38
N LYS A 162 14.00 15.05 2.24
CA LYS A 162 14.99 14.28 3.00
C LYS A 162 14.86 14.48 4.51
N LYS A 163 14.58 15.72 4.96
CA LYS A 163 14.42 16.04 6.39
C LYS A 163 13.23 15.29 7.00
N HIS A 164 12.13 15.19 6.27
CA HIS A 164 10.87 14.70 6.83
C HIS A 164 10.52 13.25 6.44
N SER A 165 11.01 12.73 5.30
CA SER A 165 10.82 11.32 4.89
C SER A 165 12.02 10.42 5.25
N GLY A 166 13.18 11.01 5.54
CA GLY A 166 14.41 10.27 5.81
C GLY A 166 15.14 9.77 4.54
N GLU A 167 14.53 9.87 3.37
CA GLU A 167 15.10 9.43 2.08
C GLU A 167 15.11 10.56 1.05
N SER A 168 15.83 10.39 -0.06
CA SER A 168 15.78 11.36 -1.17
C SER A 168 14.54 11.11 -2.04
N VAL A 169 14.07 12.18 -2.72
CA VAL A 169 12.98 12.10 -3.71
C VAL A 169 13.24 11.01 -4.75
N LEU A 170 14.45 10.93 -5.30
CA LEU A 170 14.81 9.90 -6.28
C LEU A 170 14.77 8.49 -5.69
N SER A 171 15.19 8.33 -4.43
CA SER A 171 15.08 7.03 -3.74
C SER A 171 13.62 6.61 -3.60
N CYS A 172 12.75 7.53 -3.22
CA CYS A 172 11.31 7.31 -3.10
C CYS A 172 10.70 6.88 -4.46
N ILE A 173 11.01 7.61 -5.54
CA ILE A 173 10.53 7.27 -6.90
C ILE A 173 10.95 5.83 -7.27
N HIS A 174 12.23 5.50 -7.09
CA HIS A 174 12.72 4.17 -7.43
C HIS A 174 12.10 3.08 -6.54
N ARG A 175 11.91 3.35 -5.25
CA ARG A 175 11.24 2.42 -4.34
C ARG A 175 9.81 2.11 -4.82
N VAL A 176 9.03 3.15 -5.12
CA VAL A 176 7.66 3.00 -5.63
C VAL A 176 7.62 2.20 -6.94
N ARG A 177 8.55 2.49 -7.87
CA ARG A 177 8.67 1.74 -9.13
C ARG A 177 8.97 0.27 -8.89
N ILE A 178 9.92 -0.03 -8.01
CA ILE A 178 10.32 -1.43 -7.73
C ILE A 178 9.21 -2.20 -7.01
N GLU A 179 8.49 -1.58 -6.09
CA GLU A 179 7.33 -2.20 -5.43
C GLU A 179 6.25 -2.59 -6.46
N ASN A 180 5.97 -1.73 -7.43
CA ASN A 180 5.03 -2.05 -8.51
C ASN A 180 5.60 -3.09 -9.48
N ALA A 181 6.90 -3.03 -9.80
CA ALA A 181 7.54 -4.02 -10.66
C ALA A 181 7.51 -5.44 -10.04
N LYS A 182 7.71 -5.57 -8.74
CA LYS A 182 7.57 -6.85 -8.04
C LYS A 182 6.18 -7.47 -8.29
N ARG A 183 5.13 -6.68 -8.16
CA ARG A 183 3.75 -7.15 -8.42
C ARG A 183 3.57 -7.61 -9.87
N LEU A 184 4.06 -6.83 -10.86
CA LEU A 184 3.97 -7.21 -12.27
C LEU A 184 4.72 -8.52 -12.57
N LEU A 185 5.91 -8.69 -11.99
CA LEU A 185 6.67 -9.95 -12.11
C LEU A 185 5.93 -11.12 -11.45
N GLU A 186 5.24 -10.88 -10.34
CA GLU A 186 4.39 -11.86 -9.67
C GLU A 186 3.14 -12.24 -10.47
N GLU A 187 2.63 -11.34 -11.28
CA GLU A 187 1.52 -11.54 -12.22
C GLU A 187 1.98 -12.23 -13.53
N GLY A 188 3.28 -12.49 -13.68
CA GLY A 188 3.85 -13.20 -14.83
C GLY A 188 4.32 -12.30 -15.98
N CYS A 189 4.38 -10.97 -15.77
CA CYS A 189 4.96 -10.06 -16.76
C CYS A 189 6.44 -10.37 -16.98
N SER A 190 6.93 -10.17 -18.22
CA SER A 190 8.37 -10.27 -18.49
C SER A 190 9.14 -9.18 -17.73
N VAL A 191 10.42 -9.43 -17.45
CA VAL A 191 11.31 -8.47 -16.80
C VAL A 191 11.38 -7.15 -17.57
N LYS A 192 11.36 -7.22 -18.91
CA LYS A 192 11.36 -6.05 -19.77
C LYS A 192 10.06 -5.26 -19.66
N ASP A 193 8.91 -5.96 -19.75
CA ASP A 193 7.61 -5.29 -19.67
C ASP A 193 7.37 -4.68 -18.28
N ALA A 194 7.83 -5.34 -17.21
CA ALA A 194 7.76 -4.80 -15.86
C ALA A 194 8.61 -3.53 -15.72
N ALA A 195 9.79 -3.47 -16.32
CA ALA A 195 10.62 -2.27 -16.34
C ALA A 195 9.93 -1.13 -17.09
N ASP A 196 9.44 -1.39 -18.30
CA ASP A 196 8.80 -0.39 -19.16
C ASP A 196 7.52 0.15 -18.49
N GLN A 197 6.65 -0.71 -17.96
CA GLN A 197 5.41 -0.32 -17.27
C GLN A 197 5.63 0.43 -15.96
N THR A 198 6.81 0.32 -15.36
CA THR A 198 7.15 1.05 -14.13
C THR A 198 8.01 2.28 -14.37
N GLY A 199 8.12 2.73 -15.63
CA GLY A 199 8.77 3.99 -16.01
C GLY A 199 10.29 3.93 -16.04
N TYR A 200 10.89 2.77 -16.27
CA TYR A 200 12.32 2.64 -16.55
C TYR A 200 12.61 2.64 -18.05
N GLU A 201 13.24 3.71 -18.54
CA GLU A 201 13.72 3.81 -19.93
C GLU A 201 14.94 2.90 -20.20
N SER A 202 15.66 2.51 -19.14
CA SER A 202 16.87 1.69 -19.22
C SER A 202 16.75 0.46 -18.37
N LEU A 203 16.85 -0.71 -19.02
CA LEU A 203 16.83 -2.00 -18.35
C LEU A 203 18.01 -2.14 -17.36
N ASN A 204 19.18 -1.55 -17.66
CA ASN A 204 20.32 -1.55 -16.76
C ASN A 204 20.02 -0.79 -15.44
N ASN A 205 19.34 0.36 -15.54
CA ASN A 205 18.90 1.10 -14.36
C ASN A 205 17.86 0.31 -13.56
N PHE A 206 16.93 -0.36 -14.25
CA PHE A 206 15.96 -1.23 -13.61
C PHE A 206 16.65 -2.33 -12.78
N TYR A 207 17.56 -3.11 -13.39
CA TYR A 207 18.31 -4.16 -12.70
C TYR A 207 19.07 -3.62 -11.49
N LYS A 208 19.76 -2.49 -11.64
CA LYS A 208 20.51 -1.82 -10.57
C LYS A 208 19.63 -1.49 -9.37
N TYR A 209 18.50 -0.82 -9.60
CA TYR A 209 17.61 -0.41 -8.52
C TYR A 209 16.81 -1.59 -7.96
N PHE A 210 16.39 -2.54 -8.79
CA PHE A 210 15.71 -3.74 -8.33
C PHE A 210 16.58 -4.51 -7.34
N LYS A 211 17.84 -4.81 -7.71
CA LYS A 211 18.78 -5.48 -6.82
C LYS A 211 19.09 -4.66 -5.56
N ARG A 212 19.16 -3.33 -5.67
CA ARG A 212 19.39 -2.45 -4.52
C ARG A 212 18.26 -2.55 -3.49
N PHE A 213 16.99 -2.62 -3.92
CA PHE A 213 15.84 -2.61 -3.02
C PHE A 213 15.39 -4.01 -2.58
N THR A 214 15.69 -5.05 -3.35
CA THR A 214 15.24 -6.44 -3.07
C THR A 214 16.38 -7.37 -2.62
N GLY A 215 17.61 -6.98 -2.87
CA GLY A 215 18.81 -7.81 -2.64
C GLY A 215 19.15 -8.78 -3.77
N ILE A 216 18.21 -9.09 -4.67
CA ILE A 216 18.33 -10.04 -5.78
C ILE A 216 17.98 -9.39 -7.12
N THR A 217 18.31 -10.05 -8.23
CA THR A 217 17.94 -9.56 -9.57
C THR A 217 16.47 -9.82 -9.89
N PRO A 218 15.87 -9.06 -10.85
CA PRO A 218 14.51 -9.33 -11.29
C PRO A 218 14.28 -10.76 -11.80
N ALA A 219 15.26 -11.32 -12.51
CA ALA A 219 15.19 -12.69 -13.02
C ALA A 219 15.22 -13.73 -11.90
N GLU A 220 16.09 -13.55 -10.91
CA GLU A 220 16.12 -14.39 -9.70
C GLU A 220 14.80 -14.29 -8.91
N TYR A 221 14.24 -13.07 -8.80
CA TYR A 221 12.97 -12.85 -8.11
C TYR A 221 11.82 -13.61 -8.81
N GLN A 222 11.79 -13.58 -10.15
CA GLN A 222 10.78 -14.29 -10.93
C GLN A 222 10.92 -15.82 -10.87
N SER A 223 12.15 -16.34 -10.75
CA SER A 223 12.42 -17.79 -10.69
C SER A 223 12.15 -18.43 -9.33
N GLN A 224 11.97 -17.66 -8.27
CA GLN A 224 11.68 -18.17 -6.91
C GLN A 224 10.19 -18.55 -6.70
N LYS A 225 9.39 -18.50 -7.75
CA LYS A 225 8.00 -18.95 -7.80
C LYS A 225 7.84 -20.17 -8.69
#